data_1a739c3c0ac58a44df535eb97107f462
#
_entry.id   1a739c3c0ac58a44df535eb97107f462
#
_cell.length_a   1.000
_cell.length_b   1.000
_cell.length_c   1.000
_cell.angle_alpha   90.00
_cell.angle_beta   90.00
_cell.angle_gamma   90.00
#
_symmetry.space_group_name_H-M   'P 1'
#
loop_
_entity.id
_entity.type
_entity.pdbx_description
1 polymer ?
#
loop_
_entity_poly.entity_id
_entity_poly.type
_entity_poly.pdbx_seq_one_letter_code
_entity_poly.pdbx_strand_id
1 'polypeptide(L)'
;MAVLCACGTGGGNLGRPSCFPVFDVTKQAILVEYLKPDGSINGIELAGLTGGILDQTYLDARVKDVNGKSRWYPTPELKNITDERSEDITETFDDTSSVFIQEGARSFSGLIIKGDPVLLGNLQKWRCLTIGVFFIDKAGNLIGKKTRDGYLDPILLQDESFSASLIKGTDTTKQKDSLSFIISQLENDANLRMIEGSDISANLLGVGGLVDVTATTVSNITTTGFDVQLDTSFGGVTSLIPAEGMGLADFQVFNNTTSSVVTVTSVTESTVTAGLYTFVIPAQTAADELIVTNPAVGPLSKSLDLAQFTVNIP
;
A
#
# COMPACT_ATOMS: atom_id res chain seq x y z
N MET A 1 -27.38 -11.37 -14.37
CA MET A 1 -27.67 -12.79 -14.75
C MET A 1 -26.48 -13.60 -14.29
N ALA A 2 -26.64 -14.45 -13.28
CA ALA A 2 -25.59 -15.38 -12.89
C ALA A 2 -25.36 -16.33 -14.08
N VAL A 3 -24.15 -16.35 -14.59
CA VAL A 3 -23.73 -17.36 -15.55
C VAL A 3 -23.64 -18.65 -14.75
N LEU A 4 -24.66 -19.49 -14.87
CA LEU A 4 -24.57 -20.88 -14.44
C LEU A 4 -23.31 -21.47 -15.10
N CYS A 5 -22.43 -22.07 -14.31
CA CYS A 5 -21.23 -22.71 -14.78
C CYS A 5 -21.55 -23.55 -16.02
N ALA A 6 -21.08 -23.11 -17.18
CA ALA A 6 -21.09 -23.99 -18.37
C ALA A 6 -20.15 -25.13 -18.01
N CYS A 7 -20.70 -26.28 -17.64
CA CYS A 7 -19.93 -27.51 -17.54
C CYS A 7 -19.28 -27.74 -18.91
N GLY A 8 -17.96 -27.62 -18.95
CA GLY A 8 -17.21 -27.91 -20.18
C GLY A 8 -17.53 -29.35 -20.66
N THR A 9 -17.46 -29.58 -21.95
CA THR A 9 -17.77 -30.85 -22.60
C THR A 9 -16.75 -31.96 -22.34
N GLY A 10 -15.96 -31.89 -21.25
CA GLY A 10 -14.98 -32.90 -20.85
C GLY A 10 -14.23 -32.49 -19.60
N GLY A 11 -13.78 -33.46 -18.82
CA GLY A 11 -12.88 -33.25 -17.71
C GLY A 11 -11.51 -32.75 -18.17
N GLY A 12 -10.88 -31.84 -17.39
CA GLY A 12 -9.51 -31.42 -17.66
C GLY A 12 -8.49 -32.52 -17.33
N ASN A 13 -7.28 -32.40 -17.88
CA ASN A 13 -6.17 -33.28 -17.55
C ASN A 13 -5.77 -33.11 -16.09
N LEU A 14 -5.62 -34.21 -15.36
CA LEU A 14 -5.27 -34.22 -13.92
C LEU A 14 -3.77 -34.49 -13.68
N GLY A 15 -2.97 -34.65 -14.71
CA GLY A 15 -1.53 -34.80 -14.61
C GLY A 15 -0.85 -33.49 -14.23
N ARG A 16 0.18 -33.57 -13.40
CA ARG A 16 1.03 -32.44 -13.02
C ARG A 16 2.50 -32.81 -13.17
N PRO A 17 3.40 -31.80 -13.38
CA PRO A 17 4.82 -32.03 -13.42
C PRO A 17 5.33 -32.55 -12.05
N SER A 18 6.48 -33.20 -12.02
CA SER A 18 7.11 -33.68 -10.80
C SER A 18 7.56 -32.56 -9.86
N CYS A 19 7.89 -31.40 -10.42
CA CYS A 19 8.18 -30.16 -9.68
C CYS A 19 7.19 -29.08 -10.09
N PHE A 20 6.54 -28.47 -9.12
CA PHE A 20 5.62 -27.34 -9.34
C PHE A 20 5.71 -26.40 -8.14
N PRO A 21 5.54 -25.09 -8.37
CA PRO A 21 5.53 -24.11 -7.28
C PRO A 21 4.32 -24.34 -6.34
N VAL A 22 4.56 -24.20 -5.05
CA VAL A 22 3.53 -24.33 -4.01
C VAL A 22 3.43 -23.02 -3.26
N PHE A 23 2.22 -22.54 -3.00
CA PHE A 23 1.98 -21.42 -2.13
C PHE A 23 2.36 -21.79 -0.70
N ASP A 24 3.30 -21.06 -0.09
CA ASP A 24 3.67 -21.18 1.31
C ASP A 24 2.81 -20.26 2.19
N VAL A 25 3.05 -20.30 3.48
CA VAL A 25 2.33 -19.45 4.44
C VAL A 25 2.57 -17.98 4.12
N THR A 26 1.47 -17.22 3.95
CA THR A 26 1.52 -15.77 3.78
C THR A 26 2.22 -15.11 4.96
N LYS A 27 3.06 -14.12 4.69
CA LYS A 27 3.78 -13.34 5.70
C LYS A 27 3.42 -11.88 5.69
N GLN A 28 3.07 -11.36 4.54
CA GLN A 28 2.79 -9.95 4.33
C GLN A 28 1.76 -9.80 3.22
N ALA A 29 1.02 -8.72 3.24
CA ALA A 29 0.13 -8.32 2.16
C ALA A 29 0.56 -6.96 1.61
N ILE A 30 0.36 -6.73 0.32
CA ILE A 30 0.47 -5.42 -0.30
C ILE A 30 -0.94 -5.02 -0.72
N LEU A 31 -1.46 -3.97 -0.09
CA LEU A 31 -2.75 -3.38 -0.46
C LEU A 31 -2.54 -2.40 -1.61
N VAL A 32 -3.47 -2.37 -2.55
CA VAL A 32 -3.48 -1.41 -3.66
C VAL A 32 -4.91 -0.94 -3.90
N GLU A 33 -5.11 0.32 -4.34
CA GLU A 33 -6.37 0.63 -5.00
C GLU A 33 -6.45 -0.21 -6.28
N TYR A 34 -7.57 -0.92 -6.47
CA TYR A 34 -7.69 -1.89 -7.56
C TYR A 34 -7.52 -1.26 -8.95
N LEU A 35 -8.02 -0.03 -9.10
CA LEU A 35 -7.89 0.73 -10.35
C LEU A 35 -6.96 1.93 -10.16
N LYS A 36 -6.05 2.14 -11.12
CA LYS A 36 -5.25 3.35 -11.25
C LYS A 36 -6.09 4.54 -11.70
N PRO A 37 -5.53 5.77 -11.67
CA PRO A 37 -6.24 6.97 -12.14
C PRO A 37 -6.72 6.92 -13.60
N ASP A 38 -6.04 6.14 -14.44
CA ASP A 38 -6.40 5.92 -15.84
C ASP A 38 -7.47 4.84 -16.05
N GLY A 39 -8.00 4.26 -14.97
CA GLY A 39 -8.98 3.19 -14.99
C GLY A 39 -8.41 1.78 -15.26
N SER A 40 -7.11 1.65 -15.45
CA SER A 40 -6.47 0.33 -15.61
C SER A 40 -6.30 -0.36 -14.25
N ILE A 41 -6.27 -1.71 -14.26
CA ILE A 41 -5.99 -2.49 -13.04
C ILE A 41 -4.56 -2.22 -12.58
N ASN A 42 -4.38 -2.00 -11.27
CA ASN A 42 -3.08 -1.73 -10.64
C ASN A 42 -2.24 -3.02 -10.51
N GLY A 43 -2.02 -3.71 -11.63
CA GLY A 43 -1.25 -4.94 -11.73
C GLY A 43 0.21 -4.72 -12.10
N ILE A 44 0.94 -5.82 -12.17
CA ILE A 44 2.34 -5.90 -12.62
C ILE A 44 2.33 -6.31 -14.09
N GLU A 45 2.92 -5.50 -14.95
CA GLU A 45 3.21 -5.88 -16.31
C GLU A 45 4.52 -6.68 -16.35
N LEU A 46 4.40 -7.98 -16.68
CA LEU A 46 5.56 -8.88 -16.64
C LEU A 46 6.61 -8.53 -17.70
N ALA A 47 6.19 -8.00 -18.85
CA ALA A 47 7.10 -7.51 -19.90
C ALA A 47 7.87 -6.25 -19.48
N GLY A 48 7.37 -5.51 -18.51
CA GLY A 48 8.04 -4.31 -17.96
C GLY A 48 9.12 -4.63 -16.91
N LEU A 49 9.26 -5.89 -16.53
CA LEU A 49 10.30 -6.31 -15.59
C LEU A 49 11.65 -6.46 -16.30
N THR A 50 12.71 -5.91 -15.73
CA THR A 50 14.06 -5.99 -16.28
C THR A 50 14.56 -7.43 -16.33
N GLY A 51 14.68 -8.01 -17.53
CA GLY A 51 15.06 -9.42 -17.71
C GLY A 51 14.06 -10.42 -17.11
N GLY A 52 12.79 -10.02 -16.88
CA GLY A 52 11.78 -10.84 -16.24
C GLY A 52 11.89 -10.88 -14.71
N ILE A 53 12.80 -10.11 -14.11
CA ILE A 53 13.07 -10.10 -12.67
C ILE A 53 12.43 -8.87 -12.03
N LEU A 54 11.67 -9.06 -10.95
CA LEU A 54 11.16 -7.99 -10.10
C LEU A 54 12.29 -7.50 -9.19
N ASP A 55 12.85 -6.34 -9.54
CA ASP A 55 13.98 -5.75 -8.85
C ASP A 55 13.54 -4.70 -7.79
N GLN A 56 14.51 -4.25 -6.98
CA GLN A 56 14.27 -3.25 -5.95
C GLN A 56 13.84 -1.90 -6.55
N THR A 57 14.33 -1.54 -7.73
CA THR A 57 13.97 -0.27 -8.40
C THR A 57 12.50 -0.26 -8.78
N TYR A 58 11.99 -1.36 -9.33
CA TYR A 58 10.57 -1.50 -9.64
C TYR A 58 9.71 -1.43 -8.38
N LEU A 59 10.11 -2.18 -7.32
CA LEU A 59 9.39 -2.18 -6.05
C LEU A 59 9.35 -0.79 -5.42
N ASP A 60 10.49 -0.10 -5.37
CA ASP A 60 10.59 1.26 -4.84
C ASP A 60 9.73 2.24 -5.64
N ALA A 61 9.73 2.16 -6.97
CA ALA A 61 8.90 3.00 -7.81
C ALA A 61 7.40 2.82 -7.52
N ARG A 62 6.97 1.60 -7.17
CA ARG A 62 5.58 1.31 -6.81
C ARG A 62 5.23 1.74 -5.39
N VAL A 63 6.09 1.47 -4.42
CA VAL A 63 5.83 1.81 -3.01
C VAL A 63 5.96 3.31 -2.76
N LYS A 64 6.87 3.98 -3.46
CA LYS A 64 7.15 5.41 -3.33
C LYS A 64 6.43 6.27 -4.37
N ASP A 65 5.47 5.72 -5.12
CA ASP A 65 4.70 6.49 -6.10
C ASP A 65 3.98 7.65 -5.38
N VAL A 66 4.11 8.87 -5.92
CA VAL A 66 3.45 10.05 -5.36
C VAL A 66 1.93 9.99 -5.52
N ASN A 67 1.45 9.25 -6.52
CA ASN A 67 0.03 9.05 -6.73
C ASN A 67 -0.49 7.89 -5.87
N GLY A 68 -1.28 8.21 -4.85
CA GLY A 68 -1.85 7.21 -3.93
C GLY A 68 -2.60 6.08 -4.62
N LYS A 69 -3.28 6.34 -5.76
CA LYS A 69 -4.02 5.30 -6.50
C LYS A 69 -3.14 4.33 -7.27
N SER A 70 -1.92 4.72 -7.62
CA SER A 70 -0.94 3.85 -8.28
C SER A 70 0.00 3.19 -7.28
N ARG A 71 0.07 3.75 -6.06
CA ARG A 71 0.98 3.34 -5.00
C ARG A 71 0.64 1.94 -4.46
N TRP A 72 1.67 1.23 -4.04
CA TRP A 72 1.57 0.00 -3.29
C TRP A 72 1.77 0.24 -1.81
N TYR A 73 0.94 -0.40 -0.99
CA TYR A 73 0.93 -0.21 0.45
C TYR A 73 1.22 -1.54 1.16
N PRO A 74 2.51 -1.89 1.34
CA PRO A 74 2.87 -3.10 2.06
C PRO A 74 2.47 -2.99 3.53
N THR A 75 1.81 -4.03 4.05
CA THR A 75 1.52 -4.14 5.47
C THR A 75 2.78 -4.51 6.24
N PRO A 76 2.88 -4.26 7.55
CA PRO A 76 3.86 -4.95 8.39
C PRO A 76 3.67 -6.47 8.33
N GLU A 77 4.68 -7.23 8.83
CA GLU A 77 4.60 -8.69 8.90
C GLU A 77 3.36 -9.14 9.67
N LEU A 78 2.59 -10.04 9.06
CA LEU A 78 1.39 -10.63 9.62
C LEU A 78 1.71 -11.92 10.39
N LYS A 79 1.03 -12.12 11.50
CA LYS A 79 1.08 -13.32 12.33
C LYS A 79 -0.32 -13.90 12.52
N ASN A 80 -0.40 -15.18 12.92
CA ASN A 80 -1.66 -15.88 13.17
C ASN A 80 -2.64 -15.72 12.01
N ILE A 81 -2.15 -16.00 10.81
CA ILE A 81 -2.93 -15.85 9.59
C ILE A 81 -3.95 -16.98 9.51
N THR A 82 -5.17 -16.60 9.15
CA THR A 82 -6.26 -17.49 8.79
C THR A 82 -6.70 -17.13 7.38
N ASP A 83 -6.77 -18.10 6.49
CA ASP A 83 -7.26 -17.98 5.12
C ASP A 83 -8.18 -19.17 4.89
N GLU A 84 -9.47 -18.94 4.99
CA GLU A 84 -10.48 -20.00 5.01
C GLU A 84 -11.60 -19.67 4.04
N ARG A 85 -12.11 -20.71 3.38
CA ARG A 85 -13.34 -20.64 2.59
C ARG A 85 -14.47 -21.24 3.41
N SER A 86 -15.60 -20.53 3.47
CA SER A 86 -16.82 -21.07 4.04
C SER A 86 -17.38 -22.21 3.18
N GLU A 87 -18.33 -22.98 3.71
CA GLU A 87 -19.01 -24.03 2.95
C GLU A 87 -19.72 -23.43 1.72
N ASP A 88 -19.77 -24.22 0.66
CA ASP A 88 -20.47 -23.85 -0.57
C ASP A 88 -21.97 -23.71 -0.30
N ILE A 89 -22.57 -22.74 -0.97
CA ILE A 89 -24.02 -22.52 -0.89
C ILE A 89 -24.68 -23.52 -1.85
N THR A 90 -25.52 -24.38 -1.27
CA THR A 90 -26.29 -25.37 -2.00
C THR A 90 -27.78 -25.21 -1.66
N GLU A 91 -28.63 -25.48 -2.63
CA GLU A 91 -30.08 -25.61 -2.41
C GLU A 91 -30.45 -27.08 -2.33
N THR A 92 -31.14 -27.48 -1.26
CA THR A 92 -31.58 -28.86 -1.06
C THR A 92 -33.09 -28.91 -1.29
N PHE A 93 -33.55 -29.86 -2.11
CA PHE A 93 -34.95 -30.08 -2.46
C PHE A 93 -35.59 -31.15 -1.57
N ASP A 94 -36.91 -31.25 -1.64
CA ASP A 94 -37.73 -32.19 -0.82
C ASP A 94 -37.36 -33.67 -1.06
N ASP A 95 -36.82 -33.98 -2.21
CA ASP A 95 -36.30 -35.32 -2.57
C ASP A 95 -34.88 -35.61 -2.06
N THR A 96 -34.33 -34.73 -1.21
CA THR A 96 -32.98 -34.79 -0.69
C THR A 96 -31.86 -34.55 -1.70
N SER A 97 -32.20 -34.24 -2.95
CA SER A 97 -31.19 -33.77 -3.93
C SER A 97 -30.73 -32.38 -3.58
N SER A 98 -29.46 -32.08 -3.84
CA SER A 98 -28.91 -30.74 -3.66
C SER A 98 -28.22 -30.24 -4.93
N VAL A 99 -28.41 -28.95 -5.20
CA VAL A 99 -27.82 -28.26 -6.35
C VAL A 99 -26.85 -27.21 -5.82
N PHE A 100 -25.66 -27.16 -6.40
CA PHE A 100 -24.68 -26.13 -6.12
C PHE A 100 -25.16 -24.78 -6.67
N ILE A 101 -25.13 -23.74 -5.83
CA ILE A 101 -25.47 -22.36 -6.21
C ILE A 101 -24.23 -21.55 -6.45
N GLN A 102 -23.33 -21.49 -5.45
CA GLN A 102 -22.06 -20.74 -5.55
C GLN A 102 -21.05 -21.23 -4.51
N GLU A 103 -19.77 -20.94 -4.79
CA GLU A 103 -18.71 -21.19 -3.83
C GLU A 103 -18.87 -20.33 -2.57
N GLY A 104 -18.44 -20.88 -1.45
CA GLY A 104 -18.41 -20.17 -0.17
C GLY A 104 -17.46 -18.96 -0.20
N ALA A 105 -17.74 -17.97 0.61
CA ALA A 105 -16.88 -16.78 0.74
C ALA A 105 -15.50 -17.16 1.30
N ARG A 106 -14.42 -16.63 0.72
CA ARG A 106 -13.06 -16.78 1.23
C ARG A 106 -12.69 -15.59 2.09
N SER A 107 -12.42 -15.84 3.36
CA SER A 107 -12.03 -14.84 4.35
C SER A 107 -10.55 -14.95 4.69
N PHE A 108 -9.93 -13.81 4.85
CA PHE A 108 -8.55 -13.69 5.29
C PHE A 108 -8.48 -12.86 6.57
N SER A 109 -7.67 -13.29 7.53
CA SER A 109 -7.34 -12.49 8.69
C SER A 109 -5.90 -12.68 9.13
N GLY A 110 -5.34 -11.66 9.79
CA GLY A 110 -3.99 -11.67 10.31
C GLY A 110 -3.81 -10.64 11.42
N LEU A 111 -2.74 -10.79 12.17
CA LEU A 111 -2.38 -9.89 13.27
C LEU A 111 -1.06 -9.17 12.97
N ILE A 112 -1.05 -7.86 13.14
CA ILE A 112 0.15 -7.02 13.14
C ILE A 112 0.60 -6.85 14.58
N ILE A 113 1.79 -7.35 14.89
CA ILE A 113 2.37 -7.22 16.24
C ILE A 113 2.99 -5.84 16.38
N LYS A 114 2.78 -5.19 17.51
CA LYS A 114 3.23 -3.82 17.81
C LYS A 114 2.58 -2.78 16.89
N GLY A 115 1.32 -2.99 16.53
CA GLY A 115 0.52 -1.98 15.85
C GLY A 115 0.44 -0.70 16.69
N ASP A 116 0.22 0.42 16.02
CA ASP A 116 0.09 1.74 16.64
C ASP A 116 -1.19 2.44 16.15
N PRO A 117 -1.68 3.46 16.89
CA PRO A 117 -2.92 4.14 16.53
C PRO A 117 -2.88 4.86 15.18
N VAL A 118 -1.71 5.29 14.70
CA VAL A 118 -1.58 5.96 13.39
C VAL A 118 -1.71 4.95 12.27
N LEU A 119 -0.99 3.81 12.37
CA LEU A 119 -1.13 2.69 11.44
C LEU A 119 -2.57 2.21 11.39
N LEU A 120 -3.21 2.01 12.56
CA LEU A 120 -4.62 1.63 12.63
C LEU A 120 -5.53 2.63 11.91
N GLY A 121 -5.32 3.93 12.16
CA GLY A 121 -6.08 5.00 11.49
C GLY A 121 -5.91 4.96 9.98
N ASN A 122 -4.70 4.72 9.50
CA ASN A 122 -4.41 4.57 8.08
C ASN A 122 -5.07 3.31 7.48
N LEU A 123 -5.00 2.18 8.17
CA LEU A 123 -5.71 0.96 7.74
C LEU A 123 -7.23 1.16 7.68
N GLN A 124 -7.82 1.90 8.60
CA GLN A 124 -9.27 2.15 8.61
C GLN A 124 -9.75 3.00 7.43
N LYS A 125 -8.88 3.83 6.83
CA LYS A 125 -9.20 4.62 5.63
C LYS A 125 -9.49 3.73 4.41
N TRP A 126 -8.96 2.51 4.39
CA TRP A 126 -9.15 1.56 3.28
C TRP A 126 -10.57 1.00 3.16
N ARG A 127 -11.38 1.07 4.23
CA ARG A 127 -12.72 0.45 4.28
C ARG A 127 -13.65 0.85 3.14
N CYS A 128 -13.56 2.09 2.65
CA CYS A 128 -14.44 2.62 1.62
C CYS A 128 -13.82 2.61 0.20
N LEU A 129 -12.69 1.94 0.02
CA LEU A 129 -11.99 1.85 -1.26
C LEU A 129 -12.24 0.50 -1.91
N THR A 130 -12.18 0.46 -3.25
CA THR A 130 -12.11 -0.82 -4.00
C THR A 130 -10.68 -1.30 -3.95
N ILE A 131 -10.45 -2.37 -3.20
CA ILE A 131 -9.11 -2.82 -2.81
C ILE A 131 -8.71 -4.06 -3.61
N GLY A 132 -7.48 -4.06 -4.10
CA GLY A 132 -6.76 -5.24 -4.54
C GLY A 132 -5.68 -5.64 -3.55
N VAL A 133 -5.35 -6.91 -3.47
CA VAL A 133 -4.29 -7.41 -2.59
C VAL A 133 -3.34 -8.33 -3.34
N PHE A 134 -2.04 -8.16 -3.09
CA PHE A 134 -1.03 -9.16 -3.37
C PHE A 134 -0.58 -9.78 -2.05
N PHE A 135 -0.31 -11.08 -2.03
CA PHE A 135 0.27 -11.74 -0.86
C PHE A 135 1.74 -12.04 -1.09
N ILE A 136 2.53 -11.91 -0.04
CA ILE A 136 3.92 -12.35 0.00
C ILE A 136 4.00 -13.52 0.95
N ASP A 137 4.49 -14.65 0.47
CA ASP A 137 4.64 -15.84 1.29
C ASP A 137 6.00 -15.91 2.00
N LYS A 138 6.18 -16.91 2.83
CA LYS A 138 7.41 -17.14 3.60
C LYS A 138 8.63 -17.42 2.71
N ALA A 139 8.42 -17.95 1.53
CA ALA A 139 9.49 -18.22 0.55
C ALA A 139 9.89 -16.98 -0.24
N GLY A 140 9.17 -15.86 -0.08
CA GLY A 140 9.40 -14.61 -0.81
C GLY A 140 8.73 -14.58 -2.19
N ASN A 141 7.77 -15.48 -2.46
CA ASN A 141 6.97 -15.44 -3.67
C ASN A 141 5.92 -14.33 -3.56
N LEU A 142 5.63 -13.66 -4.69
CA LEU A 142 4.57 -12.67 -4.79
C LEU A 142 3.35 -13.30 -5.47
N ILE A 143 2.24 -13.37 -4.75
CA ILE A 143 1.02 -14.06 -5.16
C ILE A 143 -0.03 -13.01 -5.57
N GLY A 144 -0.61 -13.20 -6.73
CA GLY A 144 -1.72 -12.44 -7.28
C GLY A 144 -2.59 -13.34 -8.15
N LYS A 145 -3.27 -12.75 -9.13
CA LYS A 145 -4.08 -13.51 -10.11
C LYS A 145 -3.67 -13.21 -11.54
N LYS A 146 -3.94 -14.14 -12.45
CA LYS A 146 -3.82 -13.94 -13.89
C LYS A 146 -5.21 -13.84 -14.50
N THR A 147 -5.61 -12.62 -14.85
CA THR A 147 -6.84 -12.37 -15.63
C THR A 147 -6.53 -11.86 -17.03
N ARG A 148 -5.34 -11.32 -17.24
CA ARG A 148 -4.83 -10.81 -18.50
C ARG A 148 -3.51 -11.48 -18.85
N ASP A 149 -3.27 -11.74 -20.16
CA ASP A 149 -1.96 -12.23 -20.58
C ASP A 149 -0.88 -11.16 -20.37
N GLY A 150 0.27 -11.60 -19.86
CA GLY A 150 1.40 -10.72 -19.59
C GLY A 150 1.28 -9.89 -18.31
N TYR A 151 0.27 -10.12 -17.46
CA TYR A 151 0.08 -9.40 -16.21
C TYR A 151 -0.08 -10.36 -15.03
N LEU A 152 0.42 -9.90 -13.86
CA LEU A 152 -0.02 -10.38 -12.54
C LEU A 152 -0.86 -9.29 -11.92
N ASP A 153 -2.15 -9.54 -11.76
CA ASP A 153 -3.10 -8.58 -11.20
C ASP A 153 -3.32 -8.83 -9.70
N PRO A 154 -3.70 -7.80 -8.92
CA PRO A 154 -4.06 -7.98 -7.53
C PRO A 154 -5.37 -8.75 -7.40
N ILE A 155 -5.54 -9.51 -6.33
CA ILE A 155 -6.76 -10.22 -6.00
C ILE A 155 -7.77 -9.19 -5.48
N LEU A 156 -8.95 -9.12 -6.09
CA LEU A 156 -9.98 -8.16 -5.72
C LEU A 156 -10.64 -8.56 -4.39
N LEU A 157 -10.76 -7.61 -3.48
CA LEU A 157 -11.53 -7.79 -2.25
C LEU A 157 -13.01 -7.47 -2.47
N GLN A 158 -13.87 -8.05 -1.64
CA GLN A 158 -15.26 -7.67 -1.58
C GLN A 158 -15.36 -6.24 -1.01
N ASP A 159 -16.15 -5.39 -1.66
CA ASP A 159 -16.35 -4.02 -1.20
C ASP A 159 -16.83 -3.99 0.26
N GLU A 160 -16.32 -3.00 1.02
CA GLU A 160 -16.62 -2.76 2.43
C GLU A 160 -16.29 -3.92 3.40
N SER A 161 -15.66 -5.00 2.92
CA SER A 161 -15.28 -6.13 3.78
C SER A 161 -14.01 -5.90 4.60
N PHE A 162 -13.21 -4.89 4.23
CA PHE A 162 -11.95 -4.59 4.90
C PHE A 162 -12.18 -4.04 6.31
N SER A 163 -11.57 -4.66 7.30
CA SER A 163 -11.66 -4.27 8.70
C SER A 163 -10.32 -4.31 9.39
N ALA A 164 -10.04 -3.27 10.17
CA ALA A 164 -8.88 -3.21 11.05
C ALA A 164 -9.32 -2.75 12.44
N SER A 165 -8.81 -3.39 13.49
CA SER A 165 -9.13 -3.07 14.87
C SER A 165 -7.96 -3.29 15.81
N LEU A 166 -7.89 -2.45 16.86
CA LEU A 166 -6.90 -2.56 17.92
C LEU A 166 -7.30 -3.61 18.94
N ILE A 167 -6.39 -4.51 19.24
CA ILE A 167 -6.47 -5.44 20.37
C ILE A 167 -5.47 -4.96 21.43
N LYS A 168 -5.99 -4.41 22.52
CA LYS A 168 -5.15 -3.90 23.62
C LYS A 168 -4.34 -5.04 24.26
N GLY A 169 -3.15 -4.71 24.72
CA GLY A 169 -2.33 -5.62 25.51
C GLY A 169 -2.99 -5.99 26.84
N THR A 170 -2.63 -7.16 27.34
CA THR A 170 -2.97 -7.66 28.68
C THR A 170 -1.68 -8.00 29.42
N ASP A 171 -1.76 -8.45 30.66
CA ASP A 171 -0.57 -8.87 31.44
C ASP A 171 0.27 -9.95 30.73
N THR A 172 -0.34 -10.73 29.86
CA THR A 172 0.30 -11.84 29.14
C THR A 172 0.43 -11.64 27.64
N THR A 173 -0.21 -10.62 27.07
CA THR A 173 -0.23 -10.38 25.61
C THR A 173 0.13 -8.95 25.27
N LYS A 174 0.92 -8.76 24.21
CA LYS A 174 1.24 -7.42 23.68
C LYS A 174 0.06 -6.87 22.88
N GLN A 175 0.00 -5.53 22.77
CA GLN A 175 -0.87 -4.83 21.84
C GLN A 175 -0.61 -5.30 20.41
N LYS A 176 -1.66 -5.40 19.63
CA LYS A 176 -1.64 -5.81 18.22
C LYS A 176 -2.83 -5.23 17.48
N ASP A 177 -2.69 -5.07 16.18
CA ASP A 177 -3.80 -4.73 15.31
C ASP A 177 -4.26 -5.98 14.56
N SER A 178 -5.56 -6.20 14.48
CA SER A 178 -6.14 -7.22 13.62
C SER A 178 -6.49 -6.62 12.28
N LEU A 179 -6.24 -7.38 11.22
CA LEU A 179 -6.61 -7.08 9.86
C LEU A 179 -7.47 -8.22 9.34
N SER A 180 -8.60 -7.93 8.72
CA SER A 180 -9.45 -8.94 8.09
C SER A 180 -10.19 -8.39 6.89
N PHE A 181 -10.46 -9.26 5.91
CA PHE A 181 -11.24 -8.95 4.71
C PHE A 181 -11.77 -10.22 4.06
N ILE A 182 -12.71 -10.04 3.14
CA ILE A 182 -13.29 -11.12 2.32
C ILE A 182 -12.81 -10.92 0.88
N ILE A 183 -12.38 -11.99 0.24
CA ILE A 183 -12.04 -11.99 -1.18
C ILE A 183 -13.34 -11.97 -1.98
N SER A 184 -13.37 -11.16 -3.04
CA SER A 184 -14.55 -11.04 -3.89
C SER A 184 -14.96 -12.40 -4.47
N GLN A 185 -16.26 -12.69 -4.49
CA GLN A 185 -16.80 -13.90 -5.12
C GLN A 185 -16.62 -13.93 -6.65
N LEU A 186 -16.20 -12.82 -7.24
CA LEU A 186 -15.81 -12.77 -8.65
C LEU A 186 -14.44 -13.42 -8.91
N GLU A 187 -13.68 -13.66 -7.84
CA GLU A 187 -12.36 -14.27 -7.94
C GLU A 187 -12.45 -15.79 -7.97
N ASN A 188 -11.65 -16.40 -8.85
CA ASN A 188 -11.54 -17.84 -8.95
C ASN A 188 -10.12 -18.27 -8.56
N ASP A 189 -10.02 -19.21 -7.62
CA ASP A 189 -8.74 -19.74 -7.14
C ASP A 189 -7.90 -20.37 -8.28
N ALA A 190 -8.55 -20.85 -9.34
CA ALA A 190 -7.85 -21.36 -10.53
C ALA A 190 -7.02 -20.28 -11.26
N ASN A 191 -7.31 -19.01 -11.03
CA ASN A 191 -6.58 -17.88 -11.61
C ASN A 191 -5.40 -17.41 -10.74
N LEU A 192 -5.23 -17.94 -9.52
CA LEU A 192 -4.10 -17.59 -8.67
C LEU A 192 -2.79 -17.95 -9.34
N ARG A 193 -1.84 -17.01 -9.33
CA ARG A 193 -0.49 -17.16 -9.87
C ARG A 193 0.49 -16.49 -8.95
N MET A 194 1.76 -16.86 -9.08
CA MET A 194 2.85 -16.25 -8.36
C MET A 194 4.00 -15.86 -9.28
N ILE A 195 4.74 -14.84 -8.89
CA ILE A 195 6.12 -14.62 -9.31
C ILE A 195 6.97 -15.34 -8.27
N GLU A 196 7.78 -16.31 -8.73
CA GLU A 196 8.61 -17.11 -7.85
C GLU A 196 9.73 -16.27 -7.24
N GLY A 197 10.12 -16.57 -6.00
CA GLY A 197 11.21 -15.87 -5.33
C GLY A 197 12.55 -15.90 -6.08
N SER A 198 12.75 -16.88 -6.98
CA SER A 198 13.90 -16.94 -7.90
C SER A 198 13.90 -15.81 -8.93
N ASP A 199 12.72 -15.30 -9.30
CA ASP A 199 12.53 -14.22 -10.28
C ASP A 199 12.33 -12.86 -9.59
N ILE A 200 12.66 -12.78 -8.30
CA ILE A 200 12.55 -11.59 -7.47
C ILE A 200 13.92 -11.32 -6.85
N SER A 201 14.56 -10.23 -7.24
CA SER A 201 15.80 -9.76 -6.61
C SER A 201 15.55 -8.70 -5.54
N ALA A 202 14.32 -8.15 -5.48
CA ALA A 202 13.92 -7.22 -4.42
C ALA A 202 13.70 -7.95 -3.09
N ASN A 203 13.95 -7.26 -1.97
CA ASN A 203 13.62 -7.80 -0.65
C ASN A 203 12.14 -7.55 -0.31
N LEU A 204 11.26 -8.45 -0.76
CA LEU A 204 9.82 -8.30 -0.52
C LEU A 204 9.46 -8.36 0.97
N LEU A 205 10.08 -9.27 1.74
CA LEU A 205 9.80 -9.44 3.18
C LEU A 205 10.31 -8.28 4.04
N GLY A 206 11.19 -7.45 3.47
CA GLY A 206 11.73 -6.26 4.13
C GLY A 206 11.10 -4.95 3.64
N VAL A 207 10.13 -5.02 2.71
CA VAL A 207 9.50 -3.82 2.19
C VAL A 207 8.58 -3.19 3.24
N GLY A 208 8.83 -1.91 3.55
CA GLY A 208 7.98 -1.09 4.40
C GLY A 208 7.17 -0.10 3.57
N GLY A 209 6.02 0.32 4.10
CA GLY A 209 5.23 1.42 3.55
C GLY A 209 5.88 2.77 3.81
N LEU A 210 5.28 3.82 3.26
CA LEU A 210 5.65 5.20 3.59
C LEU A 210 5.20 5.55 5.01
N VAL A 211 5.94 6.46 5.62
CA VAL A 211 5.64 7.04 6.93
C VAL A 211 5.13 8.46 6.73
N ASP A 212 4.00 8.78 7.34
CA ASP A 212 3.41 10.12 7.27
C ASP A 212 4.28 11.13 8.02
N VAL A 213 4.59 12.25 7.37
CA VAL A 213 5.37 13.37 7.90
C VAL A 213 4.49 14.60 7.97
N THR A 214 4.57 15.33 9.09
CA THR A 214 3.84 16.59 9.28
C THR A 214 4.80 17.72 9.65
N ALA A 215 4.50 18.94 9.17
CA ALA A 215 5.16 20.14 9.62
C ALA A 215 4.58 20.53 10.99
N THR A 216 5.43 20.56 12.02
CA THR A 216 5.03 20.89 13.39
C THR A 216 5.31 22.35 13.74
N THR A 217 6.34 22.94 13.16
CA THR A 217 6.69 24.35 13.35
C THR A 217 7.25 24.92 12.07
N VAL A 218 6.78 26.12 11.68
CA VAL A 218 7.38 26.94 10.63
C VAL A 218 7.90 28.22 11.26
N SER A 219 9.15 28.58 10.99
CA SER A 219 9.84 29.70 11.64
C SER A 219 10.77 30.41 10.67
N ASN A 220 11.38 31.53 11.11
CA ASN A 220 12.36 32.31 10.34
C ASN A 220 11.87 32.66 8.92
N ILE A 221 10.55 32.94 8.79
CA ILE A 221 9.93 33.20 7.51
C ILE A 221 10.40 34.56 6.99
N THR A 222 10.94 34.56 5.77
CA THR A 222 11.38 35.76 5.03
C THR A 222 10.86 35.67 3.59
N THR A 223 11.04 36.73 2.83
CA THR A 223 10.70 36.70 1.38
C THR A 223 11.55 35.73 0.57
N THR A 224 12.67 35.25 1.09
CA THR A 224 13.64 34.38 0.37
C THR A 224 13.84 33.01 1.03
N GLY A 225 13.11 32.69 2.08
CA GLY A 225 13.25 31.37 2.73
C GLY A 225 12.49 31.26 4.04
N PHE A 226 12.49 30.07 4.59
CA PHE A 226 11.87 29.73 5.88
C PHE A 226 12.49 28.45 6.45
N ASP A 227 12.33 28.26 7.75
CA ASP A 227 12.68 27.00 8.43
C ASP A 227 11.41 26.23 8.78
N VAL A 228 11.46 24.89 8.68
CA VAL A 228 10.38 24.01 9.06
C VAL A 228 10.89 22.82 9.85
N GLN A 229 10.24 22.50 10.97
CA GLN A 229 10.42 21.25 11.70
C GLN A 229 9.46 20.21 11.15
N LEU A 230 10.00 19.09 10.68
CA LEU A 230 9.25 17.95 10.14
C LEU A 230 9.36 16.78 11.11
N ASP A 231 8.22 16.22 11.47
CA ASP A 231 8.14 15.14 12.44
C ASP A 231 7.15 14.06 11.98
N THR A 232 7.37 12.84 12.48
CA THR A 232 6.47 11.70 12.34
C THR A 232 5.82 11.39 13.69
N SER A 233 4.59 10.87 13.66
CA SER A 233 3.88 10.46 14.87
C SER A 233 3.48 9.00 14.80
N PHE A 234 3.64 8.28 15.91
CA PHE A 234 3.20 6.90 16.08
C PHE A 234 2.16 6.78 17.22
N GLY A 235 1.39 7.85 17.44
CA GLY A 235 0.32 7.89 18.44
C GLY A 235 0.72 8.40 19.82
N GLY A 236 1.97 8.87 20.00
CA GLY A 236 2.37 9.64 21.16
C GLY A 236 1.92 11.10 21.01
N VAL A 237 1.30 11.69 22.03
CA VAL A 237 0.82 13.09 21.97
C VAL A 237 1.99 14.09 22.03
N THR A 238 3.04 13.74 22.75
CA THR A 238 4.22 14.61 22.98
C THR A 238 5.51 14.02 22.41
N SER A 239 5.50 12.75 22.02
CA SER A 239 6.68 12.05 21.50
C SER A 239 6.60 12.00 19.98
N LEU A 240 7.11 13.05 19.35
CA LEU A 240 7.30 13.10 17.90
C LEU A 240 8.70 12.57 17.57
N ILE A 241 8.83 11.97 16.41
CA ILE A 241 10.13 11.49 15.90
C ILE A 241 10.51 12.38 14.72
N PRO A 242 11.67 13.05 14.76
CA PRO A 242 12.12 13.87 13.64
C PRO A 242 12.17 13.09 12.32
N ALA A 243 11.66 13.68 11.26
CA ALA A 243 11.76 13.13 9.90
C ALA A 243 13.07 13.59 9.29
N GLU A 244 14.06 12.70 9.22
CA GLU A 244 15.43 13.00 8.79
C GLU A 244 15.70 12.55 7.35
N GLY A 245 16.67 13.21 6.71
CA GLY A 245 17.25 12.79 5.44
C GLY A 245 16.43 13.13 4.22
N MET A 246 15.41 14.00 4.31
CA MET A 246 14.73 14.55 3.14
C MET A 246 15.62 15.57 2.44
N GLY A 247 15.53 15.64 1.13
CA GLY A 247 16.32 16.55 0.31
C GLY A 247 15.46 17.37 -0.65
N LEU A 248 16.12 18.22 -1.45
CA LEU A 248 15.44 19.09 -2.42
C LEU A 248 14.43 18.35 -3.32
N ALA A 249 14.74 17.12 -3.70
CA ALA A 249 13.89 16.31 -4.59
C ALA A 249 12.59 15.80 -3.92
N ASP A 250 12.48 15.90 -2.60
CA ASP A 250 11.31 15.43 -1.85
C ASP A 250 10.25 16.51 -1.65
N PHE A 251 10.53 17.75 -2.11
CA PHE A 251 9.67 18.89 -1.88
C PHE A 251 9.28 19.59 -3.17
N GLN A 252 8.03 20.02 -3.23
CA GLN A 252 7.52 20.97 -4.20
C GLN A 252 6.90 22.17 -3.47
N VAL A 253 7.28 23.38 -3.87
CA VAL A 253 6.69 24.61 -3.37
C VAL A 253 5.85 25.24 -4.45
N PHE A 254 4.62 25.59 -4.11
CA PHE A 254 3.67 26.24 -5.01
C PHE A 254 3.21 27.56 -4.37
N ASN A 255 3.32 28.66 -5.10
CA ASN A 255 2.77 29.94 -4.66
C ASN A 255 1.29 30.00 -5.06
N ASN A 256 0.43 29.88 -4.04
CA ASN A 256 -1.02 29.85 -4.21
C ASN A 256 -1.57 31.22 -4.67
N THR A 257 -0.95 32.32 -4.27
CA THR A 257 -1.33 33.68 -4.62
C THR A 257 -1.13 33.95 -6.11
N THR A 258 0.02 33.53 -6.66
CA THR A 258 0.36 33.72 -8.08
C THR A 258 0.03 32.52 -8.96
N SER A 259 -0.48 31.42 -8.36
CA SER A 259 -0.77 30.15 -9.03
C SER A 259 0.41 29.60 -9.83
N SER A 260 1.61 29.64 -9.26
CA SER A 260 2.85 29.21 -9.92
C SER A 260 3.73 28.34 -9.05
N VAL A 261 4.47 27.41 -9.69
CA VAL A 261 5.49 26.60 -9.00
C VAL A 261 6.69 27.48 -8.68
N VAL A 262 7.15 27.44 -7.43
CA VAL A 262 8.36 28.12 -6.98
C VAL A 262 9.54 27.15 -7.07
N THR A 263 10.54 27.50 -7.86
CA THR A 263 11.77 26.70 -7.95
C THR A 263 12.58 26.87 -6.67
N VAL A 264 12.59 25.84 -5.82
CA VAL A 264 13.39 25.84 -4.58
C VAL A 264 14.88 25.81 -4.95
N THR A 265 15.67 26.74 -4.39
CA THR A 265 17.10 26.83 -4.65
C THR A 265 17.87 25.77 -3.85
N SER A 266 17.55 25.61 -2.59
CA SER A 266 18.13 24.57 -1.74
C SER A 266 17.21 24.23 -0.57
N VAL A 267 17.35 22.98 -0.10
CA VAL A 267 16.79 22.51 1.18
C VAL A 267 17.94 21.88 1.93
N THR A 268 18.18 22.34 3.16
CA THR A 268 19.28 21.84 3.98
C THR A 268 18.75 21.44 5.36
N GLU A 269 19.00 20.18 5.73
CA GLU A 269 18.70 19.71 7.09
C GLU A 269 19.73 20.21 8.08
N SER A 270 19.29 20.65 9.25
CA SER A 270 20.15 21.12 10.34
C SER A 270 20.98 19.96 10.90
N THR A 271 22.27 20.18 11.07
CA THR A 271 23.17 19.21 11.72
C THR A 271 23.04 19.20 13.24
N VAL A 272 22.33 20.16 13.82
CA VAL A 272 22.17 20.34 15.28
C VAL A 272 20.80 19.88 15.74
N THR A 273 19.76 20.19 14.97
CA THR A 273 18.36 19.84 15.28
C THR A 273 17.83 18.91 14.21
N ALA A 274 17.68 17.64 14.54
CA ALA A 274 17.16 16.62 13.64
C ALA A 274 15.76 16.99 13.13
N GLY A 275 15.49 16.78 11.84
CA GLY A 275 14.21 17.09 11.22
C GLY A 275 13.91 18.57 11.00
N LEU A 276 14.85 19.48 11.32
CA LEU A 276 14.74 20.90 11.02
C LEU A 276 15.35 21.20 9.65
N TYR A 277 14.55 21.71 8.74
CA TYR A 277 14.95 22.01 7.36
C TYR A 277 14.89 23.51 7.08
N THR A 278 15.95 24.05 6.47
CA THR A 278 16.00 25.41 5.95
C THR A 278 15.77 25.40 4.45
N PHE A 279 14.74 26.11 4.01
CA PHE A 279 14.39 26.33 2.61
C PHE A 279 14.92 27.66 2.12
N VAL A 280 15.60 27.65 0.97
CA VAL A 280 15.98 28.86 0.23
C VAL A 280 15.19 28.88 -1.07
N ILE A 281 14.45 29.96 -1.28
CA ILE A 281 13.58 30.17 -2.45
C ILE A 281 13.88 31.53 -3.09
N PRO A 282 13.53 31.73 -4.37
CA PRO A 282 13.53 33.05 -4.98
C PRO A 282 12.62 34.01 -4.21
N ALA A 283 12.97 35.30 -4.25
CA ALA A 283 12.20 36.33 -3.52
C ALA A 283 10.71 36.31 -3.89
N GLN A 284 9.88 36.21 -2.88
CA GLN A 284 8.42 36.24 -2.95
C GLN A 284 7.92 37.62 -2.52
N THR A 285 6.67 37.93 -2.87
CA THR A 285 6.03 39.17 -2.45
C THR A 285 5.44 39.01 -1.05
N ALA A 286 5.42 40.08 -0.25
CA ALA A 286 4.73 40.10 1.04
C ALA A 286 3.25 39.70 0.86
N ALA A 287 2.74 38.91 1.80
CA ALA A 287 1.42 38.28 1.80
C ALA A 287 1.21 37.16 0.76
N ASP A 288 2.27 36.70 0.10
CA ASP A 288 2.18 35.46 -0.68
C ASP A 288 1.95 34.25 0.24
N GLU A 289 1.05 33.37 -0.20
CA GLU A 289 0.76 32.09 0.43
C GLU A 289 1.49 30.98 -0.34
N LEU A 290 2.41 30.30 0.33
CA LEU A 290 3.14 29.17 -0.25
C LEU A 290 2.58 27.85 0.30
N ILE A 291 2.37 26.90 -0.59
CA ILE A 291 1.96 25.53 -0.27
C ILE A 291 3.17 24.62 -0.53
N VAL A 292 3.56 23.88 0.48
CA VAL A 292 4.66 22.90 0.39
C VAL A 292 4.08 21.49 0.44
N THR A 293 4.45 20.67 -0.53
CA THR A 293 3.96 19.29 -0.71
C THR A 293 5.10 18.36 -1.17
N ASN A 294 4.81 17.08 -1.28
CA ASN A 294 5.60 16.17 -2.09
C ASN A 294 5.59 16.61 -3.58
N PRO A 295 6.59 16.20 -4.39
CA PRO A 295 6.60 16.47 -5.82
C PRO A 295 5.36 15.87 -6.49
N ALA A 296 4.88 16.51 -7.56
CA ALA A 296 3.67 16.08 -8.27
C ALA A 296 3.89 14.83 -9.14
N VAL A 297 5.13 14.51 -9.48
CA VAL A 297 5.51 13.40 -10.38
C VAL A 297 6.78 12.71 -9.91
N GLY A 298 6.91 11.43 -10.27
CA GLY A 298 8.06 10.59 -9.90
C GLY A 298 7.87 9.88 -8.56
N PRO A 299 8.72 8.91 -8.24
CA PRO A 299 8.75 8.29 -6.93
C PRO A 299 9.39 9.23 -5.90
N LEU A 300 8.93 9.16 -4.65
CA LEU A 300 9.56 9.84 -3.53
C LEU A 300 10.98 9.27 -3.31
N SER A 301 11.94 10.12 -2.99
CA SER A 301 13.34 9.67 -2.79
C SER A 301 13.48 8.89 -1.48
N LYS A 302 12.67 9.19 -0.49
CA LYS A 302 12.62 8.54 0.83
C LYS A 302 11.29 7.83 1.06
N SER A 303 11.25 7.00 2.09
CA SER A 303 10.00 6.36 2.55
C SER A 303 9.18 7.28 3.45
N LEU A 304 9.12 8.58 3.12
CA LEU A 304 8.46 9.63 3.87
C LEU A 304 7.42 10.31 2.98
N ASP A 305 6.19 10.45 3.45
CA ASP A 305 5.07 11.07 2.76
C ASP A 305 4.67 12.35 3.48
N LEU A 306 5.00 13.50 2.89
CA LEU A 306 4.78 14.80 3.52
C LEU A 306 3.32 15.24 3.38
N ALA A 307 2.66 15.44 4.51
CA ALA A 307 1.40 16.15 4.54
C ALA A 307 1.58 17.61 4.11
N GLN A 308 0.73 18.08 3.22
CA GLN A 308 0.75 19.46 2.76
C GLN A 308 0.70 20.45 3.93
N PHE A 309 1.52 21.49 3.87
CA PHE A 309 1.46 22.62 4.82
C PHE A 309 1.60 23.95 4.11
N THR A 310 1.22 25.02 4.80
CA THR A 310 1.18 26.39 4.27
C THR A 310 2.18 27.28 4.98
N VAL A 311 2.82 28.17 4.23
CA VAL A 311 3.74 29.22 4.71
C VAL A 311 3.26 30.55 4.20
N ASN A 312 2.97 31.51 5.09
CA ASN A 312 2.58 32.87 4.71
C ASN A 312 3.80 33.80 4.79
N ILE A 313 4.15 34.41 3.67
CA ILE A 313 5.28 35.35 3.57
C ILE A 313 4.90 36.68 4.27
N PRO A 314 5.74 37.20 5.16
CA PRO A 314 5.46 38.40 5.95
C PRO A 314 5.45 39.68 5.12
#